data_a312d1f9371a771b56e721322b0d237f
#
_entry.id   a312d1f9371a771b56e721322b0d237f
#
_cell.length_a   1.000
_cell.length_b   1.000
_cell.length_c   1.000
_cell.angle_alpha   90.00
_cell.angle_beta   90.00
_cell.angle_gamma   90.00
#
_symmetry.space_group_name_H-M   'P 1'
#
loop_
_entity.id
_entity.type
_entity.pdbx_description
1 polymer ?
#
loop_
_entity_poly.entity_id
_entity_poly.type
_entity_poly.pdbx_seq_one_letter_code
_entity_poly.pdbx_strand_id
1 'polypeptide(L)'
;MNRRILSFCGLLLGLLFLASSCKNKKDTPRLQLSSVELRQTAWNGTLEYKNPKRDNYSVYLNFLSDSEVEVIADDWIDPTYSDDVQVRYYYTITDRIFTLKAQVNRELHPQMDQDTWYLIRKEPSLLVFQANAGNPDREATLTLRKQL
;
A
#
# COMPACT_ATOMS: atom_id res chain seq x y z
N MET A 1 -48.21 -29.09 -43.58
CA MET A 1 -47.65 -29.37 -42.23
C MET A 1 -46.52 -28.41 -41.96
N ASN A 2 -46.89 -27.39 -41.34
CA ASN A 2 -46.35 -26.46 -40.34
C ASN A 2 -44.93 -25.86 -40.54
N ARG A 3 -44.82 -24.93 -41.49
CA ARG A 3 -43.71 -23.95 -41.56
C ARG A 3 -43.65 -22.99 -40.37
N ARG A 4 -44.71 -22.90 -39.55
CA ARG A 4 -44.80 -21.98 -38.42
C ARG A 4 -44.12 -22.48 -37.14
N ILE A 5 -43.89 -23.79 -36.99
CA ILE A 5 -43.23 -24.39 -35.81
C ILE A 5 -41.71 -24.23 -35.86
N LEU A 6 -41.10 -24.26 -37.04
CA LEU A 6 -39.67 -24.09 -37.23
C LEU A 6 -39.19 -22.63 -36.91
N SER A 7 -40.07 -21.61 -37.11
CA SER A 7 -39.74 -20.25 -36.82
C SER A 7 -39.70 -19.95 -35.33
N PHE A 8 -40.51 -20.64 -34.51
CA PHE A 8 -40.56 -20.45 -33.07
C PHE A 8 -39.36 -21.11 -32.34
N CYS A 9 -38.87 -22.24 -32.83
CA CYS A 9 -37.69 -22.88 -32.24
C CYS A 9 -36.41 -22.08 -32.51
N GLY A 10 -36.29 -21.43 -33.67
CA GLY A 10 -35.13 -20.57 -33.97
C GLY A 10 -35.05 -19.33 -33.10
N LEU A 11 -36.23 -18.77 -32.73
CA LEU A 11 -36.28 -17.58 -31.87
C LEU A 11 -35.93 -17.91 -30.40
N LEU A 12 -36.35 -19.12 -29.94
CA LEU A 12 -36.06 -19.57 -28.57
C LEU A 12 -34.59 -19.94 -28.38
N LEU A 13 -33.93 -20.51 -29.40
CA LEU A 13 -32.50 -20.81 -29.35
C LEU A 13 -31.65 -19.53 -29.38
N GLY A 14 -32.06 -18.51 -30.11
CA GLY A 14 -31.36 -17.20 -30.15
C GLY A 14 -31.37 -16.47 -28.81
N LEU A 15 -32.43 -16.59 -28.03
CA LEU A 15 -32.55 -15.96 -26.70
C LEU A 15 -31.69 -16.64 -25.63
N LEU A 16 -31.37 -17.92 -25.77
CA LEU A 16 -30.51 -18.67 -24.84
C LEU A 16 -29.04 -18.31 -24.98
N PHE A 17 -28.60 -17.84 -26.13
CA PHE A 17 -27.20 -17.38 -26.32
C PHE A 17 -26.92 -15.99 -25.82
N LEU A 18 -27.91 -15.14 -25.58
CA LEU A 18 -27.71 -13.78 -25.05
C LEU A 18 -27.52 -13.76 -23.51
N ALA A 19 -27.89 -14.82 -22.81
CA ALA A 19 -27.76 -14.89 -21.35
C ALA A 19 -26.38 -15.34 -20.87
N SER A 20 -25.49 -15.79 -21.76
CA SER A 20 -24.17 -16.33 -21.37
C SER A 20 -23.03 -15.32 -21.43
N SER A 21 -23.30 -14.03 -21.70
CA SER A 21 -22.27 -13.01 -21.80
C SER A 21 -22.15 -12.11 -20.56
N CYS A 22 -22.60 -12.57 -19.40
CA CYS A 22 -22.08 -12.05 -18.15
C CYS A 22 -20.68 -12.64 -17.94
N LYS A 23 -19.66 -12.08 -18.59
CA LYS A 23 -18.29 -12.21 -18.12
C LYS A 23 -18.29 -11.73 -16.68
N ASN A 24 -18.22 -12.68 -15.74
CA ASN A 24 -17.82 -12.40 -14.39
C ASN A 24 -16.50 -11.62 -14.51
N LYS A 25 -16.58 -10.28 -14.40
CA LYS A 25 -15.43 -9.51 -13.99
C LYS A 25 -15.01 -10.20 -12.69
N LYS A 26 -13.92 -10.97 -12.73
CA LYS A 26 -13.26 -11.41 -11.51
C LYS A 26 -13.01 -10.10 -10.77
N ASP A 27 -13.78 -9.85 -9.72
CA ASP A 27 -13.53 -8.75 -8.82
C ASP A 27 -12.11 -8.96 -8.32
N THR A 28 -11.18 -8.25 -8.93
CA THR A 28 -9.80 -8.23 -8.44
C THR A 28 -9.93 -7.73 -7.00
N PRO A 29 -9.49 -8.50 -5.99
CA PRO A 29 -9.63 -8.10 -4.61
C PRO A 29 -9.13 -6.68 -4.47
N ARG A 30 -10.00 -5.78 -4.01
CA ARG A 30 -9.62 -4.37 -3.89
C ARG A 30 -8.52 -4.29 -2.86
N LEU A 31 -7.38 -3.76 -3.27
CA LEU A 31 -6.24 -3.62 -2.39
C LEU A 31 -6.57 -2.58 -1.32
N GLN A 32 -6.87 -3.03 -0.12
CA GLN A 32 -7.26 -2.17 1.02
C GLN A 32 -6.43 -2.50 2.24
N LEU A 33 -6.18 -1.51 3.05
CA LEU A 33 -5.51 -1.61 4.33
C LEU A 33 -6.30 -0.77 5.35
N SER A 34 -6.29 -1.16 6.61
CA SER A 34 -6.88 -0.40 7.70
C SER A 34 -5.90 -0.21 8.85
N SER A 35 -6.08 0.83 9.64
CA SER A 35 -5.28 1.07 10.84
C SER A 35 -5.45 -0.05 11.88
N VAL A 36 -6.64 -0.68 11.92
CA VAL A 36 -6.91 -1.82 12.81
C VAL A 36 -6.02 -3.03 12.49
N GLU A 37 -5.68 -3.25 11.22
CA GLU A 37 -4.78 -4.33 10.80
C GLU A 37 -3.33 -4.07 11.20
N LEU A 38 -2.95 -2.80 11.34
CA LEU A 38 -1.59 -2.39 11.66
C LEU A 38 -1.35 -2.20 13.17
N ARG A 39 -2.36 -1.76 13.92
CA ARG A 39 -2.18 -1.46 15.35
C ARG A 39 -1.55 -2.62 16.11
N GLN A 40 -0.63 -2.31 17.02
CA GLN A 40 0.10 -3.28 17.82
C GLN A 40 0.85 -4.33 17.00
N THR A 41 1.35 -3.93 15.83
CA THR A 41 2.19 -4.78 14.98
C THR A 41 3.52 -4.10 14.68
N ALA A 42 4.54 -4.94 14.51
CA ALA A 42 5.89 -4.51 14.17
C ALA A 42 6.29 -5.05 12.80
N TRP A 43 7.03 -4.23 12.06
CA TRP A 43 7.42 -4.51 10.69
C TRP A 43 8.86 -4.10 10.43
N ASN A 44 9.64 -5.01 9.87
CA ASN A 44 10.97 -4.69 9.33
C ASN A 44 10.86 -4.47 7.83
N GLY A 45 11.69 -3.61 7.29
CA GLY A 45 11.66 -3.38 5.86
C GLY A 45 12.82 -2.59 5.31
N THR A 46 12.66 -2.22 4.06
CA THR A 46 13.61 -1.39 3.32
C THR A 46 12.87 -0.21 2.69
N LEU A 47 13.52 0.93 2.74
CA LEU A 47 13.14 2.12 2.01
C LEU A 47 14.14 2.31 0.88
N GLU A 48 13.67 2.17 -0.36
CA GLU A 48 14.48 2.21 -1.57
C GLU A 48 14.09 3.42 -2.42
N TYR A 49 15.06 4.24 -2.79
CA TYR A 49 14.86 5.38 -3.69
C TYR A 49 15.26 4.99 -5.11
N LYS A 50 14.47 5.41 -6.09
CA LYS A 50 14.77 5.21 -7.50
C LYS A 50 15.96 6.07 -7.96
N ASN A 51 16.16 7.23 -7.33
CA ASN A 51 17.31 8.07 -7.57
C ASN A 51 18.58 7.41 -7.01
N PRO A 52 19.56 7.01 -7.87
CA PRO A 52 20.77 6.33 -7.43
C PRO A 52 21.72 7.19 -6.57
N LYS A 53 21.44 8.50 -6.44
CA LYS A 53 22.20 9.41 -5.55
C LYS A 53 21.67 9.40 -4.12
N ARG A 54 20.56 8.69 -3.85
CA ARG A 54 20.00 8.53 -2.51
C ARG A 54 20.29 7.09 -2.03
N ASP A 55 20.66 6.99 -0.79
CA ASP A 55 20.91 5.70 -0.14
C ASP A 55 19.60 4.97 0.14
N ASN A 56 19.67 3.65 0.20
CA ASN A 56 18.61 2.80 0.68
C ASN A 56 18.77 2.59 2.18
N TYR A 57 17.67 2.47 2.90
CA TYR A 57 17.67 2.37 4.37
C TYR A 57 16.93 1.12 4.81
N SER A 58 17.45 0.43 5.82
CA SER A 58 16.66 -0.50 6.61
C SER A 58 15.77 0.29 7.53
N VAL A 59 14.51 -0.09 7.63
CA VAL A 59 13.52 0.60 8.46
C VAL A 59 12.79 -0.39 9.36
N TYR A 60 12.46 0.07 10.55
CA TYR A 60 11.60 -0.63 11.48
C TYR A 60 10.40 0.26 11.82
N LEU A 61 9.19 -0.25 11.63
CA LEU A 61 7.96 0.42 11.97
C LEU A 61 7.22 -0.34 13.07
N ASN A 62 6.97 0.33 14.18
CA ASN A 62 6.19 -0.19 15.29
C ASN A 62 4.88 0.59 15.40
N PHE A 63 3.76 0.00 14.99
CA PHE A 63 2.45 0.63 15.05
C PHE A 63 1.89 0.53 16.47
N LEU A 64 2.01 1.61 17.22
CA LEU A 64 1.63 1.66 18.63
C LEU A 64 0.12 1.67 18.84
N SER A 65 -0.61 2.34 17.96
CA SER A 65 -2.07 2.49 18.02
C SER A 65 -2.68 2.56 16.61
N ASP A 66 -3.93 2.94 16.50
CA ASP A 66 -4.63 3.18 15.22
C ASP A 66 -4.16 4.47 14.51
N SER A 67 -3.33 5.29 15.18
CA SER A 67 -2.92 6.60 14.68
C SER A 67 -1.45 6.95 14.94
N GLU A 68 -0.71 6.14 15.68
CA GLU A 68 0.66 6.41 16.05
C GLU A 68 1.58 5.27 15.62
N VAL A 69 2.69 5.63 14.97
CA VAL A 69 3.74 4.72 14.55
C VAL A 69 5.10 5.28 14.96
N GLU A 70 5.93 4.40 15.48
CA GLU A 70 7.33 4.66 15.77
C GLU A 70 8.15 4.13 14.59
N VAL A 71 9.05 4.95 14.07
CA VAL A 71 9.93 4.62 12.95
C VAL A 71 11.36 4.71 13.42
N ILE A 72 12.09 3.64 13.17
CA ILE A 72 13.54 3.56 13.38
C ILE A 72 14.15 3.22 12.02
N ALA A 73 15.20 3.89 11.60
CA ALA A 73 15.96 3.51 10.42
C ALA A 73 17.43 3.40 10.79
N ASP A 74 18.06 2.37 10.25
CA ASP A 74 19.52 2.21 10.35
C ASP A 74 20.18 3.40 9.64
N ASP A 75 21.25 3.90 10.20
CA ASP A 75 22.01 5.06 9.73
C ASP A 75 21.30 6.42 9.85
N TRP A 76 20.19 6.51 10.55
CA TRP A 76 19.66 7.80 10.97
C TRP A 76 20.50 8.40 12.11
N ILE A 77 21.75 8.60 11.81
CA ILE A 77 22.65 9.31 12.71
C ILE A 77 22.39 10.79 12.50
N ASP A 78 21.61 11.37 13.38
CA ASP A 78 21.71 12.82 13.58
C ASP A 78 23.05 13.08 14.30
N PRO A 79 24.00 13.80 13.68
CA PRO A 79 25.28 14.07 14.31
C PRO A 79 25.15 14.88 15.62
N THR A 80 23.96 15.39 15.92
CA THR A 80 23.65 16.07 17.19
C THR A 80 23.11 15.12 18.26
N TYR A 81 22.71 13.90 17.91
CA TYR A 81 22.21 12.89 18.85
C TYR A 81 23.00 11.61 18.66
N SER A 82 23.63 11.14 19.71
CA SER A 82 24.50 9.94 19.70
C SER A 82 23.78 8.61 19.72
N ASP A 83 22.44 8.61 19.69
CA ASP A 83 21.61 7.40 19.82
C ASP A 83 20.67 7.25 18.62
N ASP A 84 20.32 6.02 18.29
CA ASP A 84 19.32 5.67 17.29
C ASP A 84 18.05 6.49 17.50
N VAL A 85 17.76 7.40 16.56
CA VAL A 85 16.65 8.33 16.75
C VAL A 85 15.35 7.64 16.44
N GLN A 86 14.66 7.22 17.50
CA GLN A 86 13.25 6.82 17.40
C GLN A 86 12.41 8.06 17.11
N VAL A 87 11.75 8.09 15.97
CA VAL A 87 10.83 9.16 15.61
C VAL A 87 9.40 8.64 15.62
N ARG A 88 8.53 9.31 16.39
CA ARG A 88 7.10 9.02 16.39
C ARG A 88 6.38 9.93 15.41
N TYR A 89 5.50 9.31 14.63
CA TYR A 89 4.62 9.97 13.67
C TYR A 89 3.18 9.66 13.99
N TYR A 90 2.29 10.58 13.65
CA TYR A 90 0.89 10.24 13.42
C TYR A 90 0.73 9.64 12.04
N TYR A 91 -0.15 8.66 11.92
CA TYR A 91 -0.48 8.12 10.60
C TYR A 91 -1.98 8.02 10.39
N THR A 92 -2.38 8.01 9.14
CA THR A 92 -3.74 7.71 8.72
C THR A 92 -3.73 6.72 7.56
N ILE A 93 -4.78 5.91 7.47
CA ILE A 93 -5.01 5.03 6.33
C ILE A 93 -6.40 5.30 5.77
N THR A 94 -6.45 5.56 4.47
CA THR A 94 -7.68 5.72 3.71
C THR A 94 -7.58 4.86 2.46
N ASP A 95 -8.38 3.79 2.39
CA ASP A 95 -8.29 2.77 1.35
C ASP A 95 -6.89 2.15 1.26
N ARG A 96 -6.09 2.60 0.30
CA ARG A 96 -4.70 2.18 0.05
C ARG A 96 -3.67 3.27 0.29
N ILE A 97 -4.11 4.41 0.83
CA ILE A 97 -3.23 5.55 1.08
C ILE A 97 -2.82 5.52 2.54
N PHE A 98 -1.53 5.42 2.77
CA PHE A 98 -0.88 5.54 4.07
C PHE A 98 -0.21 6.91 4.13
N THR A 99 -0.62 7.74 5.09
CA THR A 99 -0.07 9.09 5.26
C THR A 99 0.62 9.20 6.61
N LEU A 100 1.84 9.69 6.60
CA LEU A 100 2.61 10.04 7.80
C LEU A 100 2.54 11.54 8.05
N LYS A 101 2.42 11.91 9.31
CA LYS A 101 2.48 13.31 9.76
C LYS A 101 3.45 13.42 10.93
N ALA A 102 4.36 14.35 10.84
CA ALA A 102 5.22 14.68 11.97
C ALA A 102 4.39 15.09 13.19
N GLN A 103 4.84 14.75 14.38
CA GLN A 103 4.27 15.30 15.60
C GLN A 103 4.54 16.82 15.67
N VAL A 104 3.72 17.54 16.43
CA VAL A 104 3.78 19.01 16.55
C VAL A 104 5.24 19.48 16.77
N ASN A 105 5.68 20.43 15.94
CA ASN A 105 7.02 21.04 15.94
C ASN A 105 8.18 20.14 15.49
N ARG A 106 7.92 19.03 14.78
CA ARG A 106 8.97 18.22 14.15
C ARG A 106 8.69 18.11 12.65
N GLU A 107 9.69 18.25 11.85
CA GLU A 107 9.63 17.93 10.42
C GLU A 107 9.72 16.42 10.24
N LEU A 108 9.23 15.91 9.10
CA LEU A 108 9.53 14.54 8.69
C LEU A 108 11.05 14.39 8.59
N HIS A 109 11.56 13.25 9.00
CA HIS A 109 12.99 12.99 8.87
C HIS A 109 13.39 13.13 7.40
N PRO A 110 14.52 13.80 7.07
CA PRO A 110 14.93 14.06 5.69
C PRO A 110 15.00 12.80 4.80
N GLN A 111 15.23 11.65 5.40
CA GLN A 111 15.28 10.37 4.71
C GLN A 111 13.87 9.77 4.48
N MET A 112 12.87 10.11 5.32
CA MET A 112 11.45 9.82 5.10
C MET A 112 10.68 11.08 4.74
N ASP A 113 11.19 11.84 3.78
CA ASP A 113 10.62 13.11 3.32
C ASP A 113 9.28 12.95 2.56
N GLN A 114 8.79 11.74 2.46
CA GLN A 114 7.52 11.39 1.83
C GLN A 114 6.43 11.26 2.89
N ASP A 115 5.42 12.07 2.80
CA ASP A 115 4.29 12.03 3.73
C ASP A 115 3.18 11.08 3.27
N THR A 116 3.12 10.75 1.98
CA THR A 116 2.02 9.98 1.38
C THR A 116 2.53 8.79 0.58
N TRP A 117 2.04 7.62 0.93
CA TRP A 117 2.41 6.34 0.38
C TRP A 117 1.20 5.60 -0.16
N TYR A 118 1.32 4.96 -1.31
CA TYR A 118 0.27 4.16 -1.94
C TYR A 118 0.59 2.69 -1.81
N LEU A 119 -0.29 1.93 -1.19
CA LEU A 119 -0.18 0.48 -1.14
C LEU A 119 -0.30 -0.12 -2.54
N ILE A 120 0.74 -0.81 -3.00
CA ILE A 120 0.80 -1.46 -4.32
C ILE A 120 0.78 -2.98 -4.23
N ARG A 121 1.10 -3.55 -3.05
CA ARG A 121 1.02 -4.99 -2.77
C ARG A 121 0.69 -5.24 -1.31
N LYS A 122 -0.17 -6.21 -1.06
CA LYS A 122 -0.54 -6.67 0.29
C LYS A 122 -0.62 -8.19 0.33
N GLU A 123 0.09 -8.78 1.28
CA GLU A 123 0.02 -10.18 1.66
C GLU A 123 -0.05 -10.25 3.20
N PRO A 124 -0.37 -11.40 3.81
CA PRO A 124 -0.51 -11.49 5.27
C PRO A 124 0.70 -10.99 6.08
N SER A 125 1.90 -11.15 5.52
CA SER A 125 3.17 -10.75 6.15
C SER A 125 4.00 -9.77 5.32
N LEU A 126 3.43 -9.20 4.25
CA LEU A 126 4.14 -8.30 3.34
C LEU A 126 3.25 -7.13 2.95
N LEU A 127 3.77 -5.91 3.13
CA LEU A 127 3.19 -4.69 2.58
C LEU A 127 4.25 -4.01 1.71
N VAL A 128 3.83 -3.54 0.54
CA VAL A 128 4.68 -2.72 -0.34
C VAL A 128 3.95 -1.45 -0.68
N PHE A 129 4.59 -0.34 -0.38
CA PHE A 129 4.09 1.00 -0.68
C PHE A 129 5.00 1.70 -1.67
N GLN A 130 4.44 2.61 -2.44
CA GLN A 130 5.16 3.48 -3.36
C GLN A 130 4.77 4.93 -3.12
N ALA A 131 5.75 5.81 -3.15
CA ALA A 131 5.56 7.25 -3.11
C ALA A 131 6.09 7.90 -4.38
N ASN A 132 5.48 9.01 -4.80
CA ASN A 132 5.88 9.85 -5.94
C ASN A 132 6.15 9.07 -7.24
N ALA A 133 5.33 8.07 -7.55
CA ALA A 133 5.42 7.30 -8.78
C ALA A 133 5.53 8.23 -10.02
N GLY A 134 6.52 7.98 -10.86
CA GLY A 134 6.78 8.76 -12.07
C GLY A 134 7.65 10.02 -11.86
N ASN A 135 8.07 10.33 -10.64
CA ASN A 135 9.07 11.36 -10.37
C ASN A 135 10.43 10.68 -10.05
N PRO A 136 11.38 10.61 -10.99
CA PRO A 136 12.61 9.84 -10.83
C PRO A 136 13.48 10.31 -9.66
N ASP A 137 13.37 11.58 -9.26
CA ASP A 137 14.17 12.14 -8.17
C ASP A 137 13.58 11.85 -6.79
N ARG A 138 12.27 11.59 -6.71
CA ARG A 138 11.53 11.43 -5.47
C ARG A 138 10.79 10.10 -5.33
N GLU A 139 10.76 9.31 -6.38
CA GLU A 139 10.11 8.00 -6.35
C GLU A 139 10.80 7.09 -5.36
N ALA A 140 10.02 6.52 -4.45
CA ALA A 140 10.51 5.62 -3.41
C ALA A 140 9.58 4.43 -3.24
N THR A 141 10.15 3.31 -2.82
CA THR A 141 9.44 2.07 -2.47
C THR A 141 9.75 1.71 -1.02
N LEU A 142 8.69 1.51 -0.23
CA LEU A 142 8.78 1.03 1.14
C LEU A 142 8.25 -0.40 1.19
N THR A 143 9.14 -1.36 1.44
CA THR A 143 8.79 -2.79 1.57
C THR A 143 8.83 -3.18 3.04
N LEU A 144 7.72 -3.66 3.59
CA LEU A 144 7.59 -4.04 5.00
C LEU A 144 7.24 -5.52 5.13
N ARG A 145 7.95 -6.21 6.02
CA ARG A 145 7.69 -7.60 6.42
C ARG A 145 7.30 -7.65 7.89
N LYS A 146 6.15 -8.27 8.16
CA LYS A 146 5.64 -8.41 9.53
C LYS A 146 6.59 -9.23 10.38
N GLN A 147 6.86 -8.74 11.57
CA GLN A 147 7.51 -9.54 12.61
C GLN A 147 6.50 -10.51 13.25
N LEU A 148 6.94 -11.70 13.54
CA LEU A 148 6.15 -12.74 14.22
C LEU A 148 6.18 -12.54 15.72
#